data_64a83b5a3066f1a36a57db5e60f10c6c
#
_entry.id   64a83b5a3066f1a36a57db5e60f10c6c
#
_cell.length_a   1.000
_cell.length_b   1.000
_cell.length_c   1.000
_cell.angle_alpha   90.00
_cell.angle_beta   90.00
_cell.angle_gamma   90.00
#
_symmetry.space_group_name_H-M   'P 1'
#
loop_
_entity.id
_entity.type
_entity.pdbx_description
1 polymer ?
#
loop_
_entity_poly.entity_id
_entity_poly.type
_entity_poly.pdbx_seq_one_letter_code
_entity_poly.pdbx_strand_id
1 'polypeptide(L)'
;SCGPTVYNYPHIGNMRAYVFADTLGRALTHFGYKLTHVINITDVGHLTDDADAGEDKMEKMAAEKAQSIWDIAKHYTEAYWADIKALNIRQPAHWSIATDYVPAMIAYAEAIADKHCYELDSGLYFDTATVADYGRLARAVTEDGEGRIEQVEGKRHAADFAIWRKTPPGETRQMEWDSPWGKGAPGWHLECSVMSRELLGLPFDIHTGGIDHREIHHPNELAQNQAISGCGSLDCADHSGARIWL
;
A
#
# COMPACT_ATOMS: atom_id res chain seq x y z
N SER A 1 2.70 -7.21 7.65
CA SER A 1 3.79 -7.21 6.64
C SER A 1 3.24 -6.82 5.28
N CYS A 2 3.95 -5.94 4.56
CA CYS A 2 3.67 -5.71 3.13
C CYS A 2 3.94 -7.00 2.35
N GLY A 3 2.94 -7.41 1.58
CA GLY A 3 3.00 -8.60 0.74
C GLY A 3 3.28 -8.29 -0.73
N PRO A 4 3.15 -9.25 -1.63
CA PRO A 4 3.48 -9.06 -3.03
C PRO A 4 2.37 -8.34 -3.81
N THR A 5 2.78 -7.60 -4.85
CA THR A 5 1.91 -7.26 -5.97
C THR A 5 1.93 -8.41 -6.97
N VAL A 6 0.77 -8.99 -7.25
CA VAL A 6 0.66 -10.30 -7.95
C VAL A 6 0.49 -10.16 -9.46
N TYR A 7 1.41 -9.47 -10.10
CA TYR A 7 1.47 -9.36 -11.58
C TYR A 7 2.62 -10.19 -12.19
N ASN A 8 3.57 -10.65 -11.39
CA ASN A 8 4.72 -11.44 -11.82
C ASN A 8 5.22 -12.34 -10.69
N TYR A 9 6.11 -13.28 -11.01
CA TYR A 9 6.76 -14.11 -10.00
C TYR A 9 7.65 -13.26 -9.08
N PRO A 10 7.60 -13.48 -7.76
CA PRO A 10 8.52 -12.82 -6.86
C PRO A 10 9.94 -13.34 -7.09
N HIS A 11 10.90 -12.46 -7.06
CA HIS A 11 12.31 -12.82 -7.11
C HIS A 11 12.92 -12.93 -5.70
N ILE A 12 14.18 -13.37 -5.62
CA ILE A 12 14.87 -13.61 -4.35
C ILE A 12 14.93 -12.37 -3.44
N GLY A 13 14.98 -11.16 -4.02
CA GLY A 13 14.94 -9.90 -3.28
C GLY A 13 13.63 -9.70 -2.54
N ASN A 14 12.49 -10.02 -3.17
CA ASN A 14 11.19 -9.97 -2.53
C ASN A 14 11.08 -11.04 -1.43
N MET A 15 11.52 -12.28 -1.71
CA MET A 15 11.48 -13.38 -0.76
C MET A 15 12.29 -13.10 0.50
N ARG A 16 13.37 -12.32 0.43
CA ARG A 16 14.14 -11.91 1.59
C ARG A 16 13.29 -11.19 2.64
N ALA A 17 12.38 -10.30 2.23
CA ALA A 17 11.50 -9.59 3.16
C ALA A 17 10.55 -10.55 3.88
N TYR A 18 10.02 -11.56 3.18
CA TYR A 18 9.12 -12.55 3.79
C TYR A 18 9.86 -13.51 4.72
N VAL A 19 11.07 -13.94 4.37
CA VAL A 19 11.94 -14.73 5.25
C VAL A 19 12.30 -13.94 6.51
N PHE A 20 12.58 -12.64 6.38
CA PHE A 20 12.82 -11.77 7.52
C PHE A 20 11.61 -11.70 8.45
N ALA A 21 10.42 -11.44 7.91
CA ALA A 21 9.18 -11.36 8.69
C ALA A 21 8.87 -12.69 9.40
N ASP A 22 9.06 -13.83 8.73
CA ASP A 22 8.87 -15.15 9.33
C ASP A 22 9.91 -15.43 10.43
N THR A 23 11.17 -15.08 10.21
CA THR A 23 12.23 -15.23 11.21
C THR A 23 11.94 -14.41 12.47
N LEU A 24 11.52 -13.16 12.30
CA LEU A 24 11.07 -12.30 13.40
C LEU A 24 9.88 -12.92 14.12
N GLY A 25 8.87 -13.37 13.38
CA GLY A 25 7.69 -14.00 13.95
C GLY A 25 8.01 -15.29 14.72
N ARG A 26 8.94 -16.12 14.24
CA ARG A 26 9.44 -17.29 14.96
C ARG A 26 10.16 -16.91 16.24
N ALA A 27 11.00 -15.89 16.21
CA ALA A 27 11.69 -15.38 17.39
C ALA A 27 10.69 -14.89 18.45
N LEU A 28 9.73 -14.06 18.07
CA LEU A 28 8.68 -13.58 18.98
C LEU A 28 7.91 -14.75 19.61
N THR A 29 7.50 -15.74 18.80
CA THR A 29 6.81 -16.93 19.31
C THR A 29 7.68 -17.73 20.26
N HIS A 30 8.98 -17.88 19.96
CA HIS A 30 9.95 -18.58 20.83
C HIS A 30 10.07 -17.90 22.20
N PHE A 31 10.03 -16.57 22.24
CA PHE A 31 10.03 -15.80 23.48
C PHE A 31 8.67 -15.71 24.18
N GLY A 32 7.67 -16.45 23.73
CA GLY A 32 6.36 -16.58 24.37
C GLY A 32 5.33 -15.52 24.00
N TYR A 33 5.59 -14.68 23.01
CA TYR A 33 4.60 -13.73 22.51
C TYR A 33 3.55 -14.41 21.64
N LYS A 34 2.30 -14.04 21.82
CA LYS A 34 1.22 -14.41 20.90
C LYS A 34 1.29 -13.52 19.69
N LEU A 35 1.42 -14.12 18.51
CA LEU A 35 1.55 -13.40 17.25
C LEU A 35 0.29 -13.53 16.40
N THR A 36 -0.29 -12.41 16.01
CA THR A 36 -1.27 -12.31 14.92
C THR A 36 -0.55 -11.67 13.72
N HIS A 37 -0.14 -12.49 12.77
CA HIS A 37 0.58 -12.03 11.57
C HIS A 37 -0.40 -11.90 10.42
N VAL A 38 -0.39 -10.75 9.77
CA VAL A 38 -1.17 -10.44 8.56
C VAL A 38 -0.21 -10.12 7.43
N ILE A 39 -0.45 -10.69 6.25
CA ILE A 39 0.26 -10.37 5.02
C ILE A 39 -0.78 -10.01 3.96
N ASN A 40 -0.60 -8.89 3.28
CA ASN A 40 -1.49 -8.51 2.19
C ASN A 40 -1.09 -9.17 0.85
N ILE A 41 -2.05 -9.25 -0.04
CA ILE A 41 -1.88 -9.53 -1.46
C ILE A 41 -2.42 -8.31 -2.20
N THR A 42 -1.54 -7.61 -2.91
CA THR A 42 -1.93 -6.50 -3.79
C THR A 42 -2.30 -7.07 -5.15
N ASP A 43 -3.58 -7.32 -5.35
CA ASP A 43 -4.18 -7.86 -6.57
C ASP A 43 -4.89 -6.78 -7.41
N VAL A 44 -4.88 -5.53 -6.96
CA VAL A 44 -5.41 -4.37 -7.67
C VAL A 44 -4.29 -3.62 -8.39
N GLY A 45 -4.65 -2.90 -9.44
CA GLY A 45 -3.72 -2.24 -10.34
C GLY A 45 -2.69 -1.36 -9.65
N HIS A 46 -1.42 -1.72 -9.85
CA HIS A 46 -0.26 -0.99 -9.36
C HIS A 46 0.47 -0.36 -10.55
N LEU A 47 0.73 0.94 -10.49
CA LEU A 47 1.42 1.64 -11.57
C LEU A 47 2.90 1.25 -11.68
N THR A 48 3.49 1.46 -12.84
CA THR A 48 4.90 1.17 -13.09
C THR A 48 5.84 2.12 -12.36
N ASP A 49 5.33 3.29 -11.98
CA ASP A 49 6.05 4.30 -11.21
C ASP A 49 5.50 4.39 -9.77
N ASP A 50 6.39 4.50 -8.81
CA ASP A 50 6.08 4.65 -7.38
C ASP A 50 5.43 6.02 -7.05
N ALA A 51 5.41 6.94 -8.00
CA ALA A 51 4.88 8.31 -7.87
C ALA A 51 3.49 8.51 -8.48
N ASP A 52 2.70 7.46 -8.61
CA ASP A 52 1.35 7.50 -9.17
C ASP A 52 1.24 7.84 -10.66
N ALA A 53 2.34 7.69 -11.40
CA ALA A 53 2.38 7.84 -12.85
C ALA A 53 2.70 6.50 -13.57
N GLY A 54 2.53 6.45 -14.88
CA GLY A 54 2.84 5.29 -15.69
C GLY A 54 1.69 4.32 -15.90
N GLU A 55 2.00 3.20 -16.55
CA GLU A 55 1.02 2.17 -16.91
C GLU A 55 0.68 1.27 -15.71
N ASP A 56 -0.57 0.81 -15.64
CA ASP A 56 -0.98 -0.20 -14.68
C ASP A 56 -0.30 -1.55 -15.01
N LYS A 57 0.50 -2.06 -14.08
CA LYS A 57 1.25 -3.32 -14.24
C LYS A 57 0.34 -4.52 -14.48
N MET A 58 -0.82 -4.55 -13.85
CA MET A 58 -1.78 -5.64 -13.96
C MET A 58 -2.48 -5.59 -15.33
N GLU A 59 -2.95 -4.42 -15.74
CA GLU A 59 -3.60 -4.22 -17.05
C GLU A 59 -2.62 -4.51 -18.20
N LYS A 60 -1.38 -4.04 -18.09
CA LYS A 60 -0.33 -4.31 -19.07
C LYS A 60 -0.08 -5.81 -19.24
N MET A 61 0.09 -6.52 -18.12
CA MET A 61 0.31 -7.97 -18.14
C MET A 61 -0.90 -8.71 -18.70
N ALA A 62 -2.12 -8.26 -18.41
CA ALA A 62 -3.35 -8.83 -18.95
C ALA A 62 -3.42 -8.68 -20.47
N ALA A 63 -3.08 -7.51 -20.98
CA ALA A 63 -3.04 -7.24 -22.41
C ALA A 63 -1.95 -8.07 -23.13
N GLU A 64 -0.74 -8.14 -22.58
CA GLU A 64 0.37 -8.92 -23.13
C GLU A 64 0.08 -10.43 -23.20
N LYS A 65 -0.64 -10.95 -22.21
CA LYS A 65 -0.98 -12.39 -22.13
C LYS A 65 -2.33 -12.74 -22.74
N ALA A 66 -3.12 -11.75 -23.16
CA ALA A 66 -4.52 -11.91 -23.60
C ALA A 66 -5.36 -12.70 -22.56
N GLN A 67 -5.15 -12.38 -21.28
CA GLN A 67 -5.83 -13.00 -20.14
C GLN A 67 -6.57 -11.96 -19.33
N SER A 68 -7.54 -12.41 -18.53
CA SER A 68 -8.21 -11.58 -17.54
C SER A 68 -7.21 -11.17 -16.46
N ILE A 69 -7.27 -9.92 -16.00
CA ILE A 69 -6.47 -9.41 -14.90
C ILE A 69 -6.71 -10.24 -13.61
N TRP A 70 -7.91 -10.74 -13.40
CA TRP A 70 -8.30 -11.61 -12.29
C TRP A 70 -7.59 -12.97 -12.35
N ASP A 71 -7.48 -13.56 -13.55
CA ASP A 71 -6.77 -14.83 -13.74
C ASP A 71 -5.28 -14.65 -13.51
N ILE A 72 -4.71 -13.50 -13.88
CA ILE A 72 -3.31 -13.15 -13.64
C ILE A 72 -3.06 -13.02 -12.14
N ALA A 73 -3.88 -12.24 -11.44
CA ALA A 73 -3.77 -12.06 -9.99
C ALA A 73 -3.84 -13.42 -9.27
N LYS A 74 -4.80 -14.27 -9.64
CA LYS A 74 -4.95 -15.60 -9.08
C LYS A 74 -3.71 -16.46 -9.33
N HIS A 75 -3.23 -16.52 -10.58
CA HIS A 75 -2.07 -17.34 -10.96
C HIS A 75 -0.83 -16.98 -10.14
N TYR A 76 -0.50 -15.68 -10.05
CA TYR A 76 0.70 -15.25 -9.32
C TYR A 76 0.53 -15.32 -7.79
N THR A 77 -0.68 -15.18 -7.29
CA THR A 77 -0.98 -15.44 -5.87
C THR A 77 -0.71 -16.90 -5.52
N GLU A 78 -1.21 -17.85 -6.33
CA GLU A 78 -0.98 -19.27 -6.12
C GLU A 78 0.52 -19.62 -6.24
N ALA A 79 1.22 -19.04 -7.21
CA ALA A 79 2.66 -19.22 -7.35
C ALA A 79 3.43 -18.69 -6.13
N TYR A 80 3.09 -17.49 -5.64
CA TYR A 80 3.67 -16.94 -4.43
C TYR A 80 3.44 -17.85 -3.21
N TRP A 81 2.23 -18.36 -3.01
CA TRP A 81 1.94 -19.28 -1.92
C TRP A 81 2.73 -20.59 -2.02
N ALA A 82 2.96 -21.10 -3.24
CA ALA A 82 3.81 -22.26 -3.46
C ALA A 82 5.27 -21.98 -3.06
N ASP A 83 5.80 -20.81 -3.44
CA ASP A 83 7.18 -20.41 -3.14
C ASP A 83 7.42 -20.21 -1.64
N ILE A 84 6.52 -19.52 -0.92
CA ILE A 84 6.66 -19.37 0.55
C ILE A 84 6.57 -20.72 1.28
N LYS A 85 5.74 -21.65 0.78
CA LYS A 85 5.69 -23.00 1.31
C LYS A 85 7.00 -23.75 1.08
N ALA A 86 7.59 -23.65 -0.12
CA ALA A 86 8.87 -24.26 -0.45
C ALA A 86 10.01 -23.70 0.42
N LEU A 87 9.96 -22.42 0.78
CA LEU A 87 10.91 -21.77 1.68
C LEU A 87 10.62 -22.01 3.17
N ASN A 88 9.64 -22.86 3.51
CA ASN A 88 9.22 -23.12 4.89
C ASN A 88 8.83 -21.85 5.69
N ILE A 89 8.31 -20.84 5.00
CA ILE A 89 7.74 -19.64 5.63
C ILE A 89 6.36 -20.01 6.19
N ARG A 90 6.09 -19.65 7.44
CA ARG A 90 4.82 -19.96 8.09
C ARG A 90 3.68 -19.17 7.45
N GLN A 91 2.52 -19.82 7.35
CA GLN A 91 1.31 -19.12 6.96
C GLN A 91 0.97 -18.03 7.97
N PRO A 92 0.56 -16.82 7.53
CA PRO A 92 0.04 -15.81 8.43
C PRO A 92 -1.31 -16.24 9.04
N ALA A 93 -1.75 -15.53 10.07
CA ALA A 93 -3.10 -15.71 10.60
C ALA A 93 -4.17 -15.29 9.58
N HIS A 94 -3.87 -14.26 8.79
CA HIS A 94 -4.76 -13.74 7.77
C HIS A 94 -3.97 -13.32 6.51
N TRP A 95 -4.51 -13.72 5.36
CA TRP A 95 -4.20 -13.12 4.06
C TRP A 95 -5.22 -12.01 3.80
N SER A 96 -4.77 -10.78 3.60
CA SER A 96 -5.64 -9.68 3.20
C SER A 96 -5.48 -9.40 1.72
N ILE A 97 -6.51 -9.67 0.94
CA ILE A 97 -6.52 -9.48 -0.52
C ILE A 97 -7.10 -8.10 -0.79
N ALA A 98 -6.35 -7.23 -1.47
CA ALA A 98 -6.68 -5.80 -1.55
C ALA A 98 -8.07 -5.54 -2.17
N THR A 99 -8.46 -6.28 -3.21
CA THR A 99 -9.77 -6.12 -3.85
C THR A 99 -10.95 -6.38 -2.92
N ASP A 100 -10.80 -7.22 -1.89
CA ASP A 100 -11.85 -7.48 -0.89
C ASP A 100 -12.11 -6.27 0.01
N TYR A 101 -11.16 -5.34 0.10
CA TYR A 101 -11.21 -4.17 0.98
C TYR A 101 -11.53 -2.85 0.27
N VAL A 102 -11.81 -2.86 -1.02
CA VAL A 102 -12.10 -1.62 -1.78
C VAL A 102 -13.24 -0.79 -1.16
N PRO A 103 -14.35 -1.37 -0.71
CA PRO A 103 -15.39 -0.58 -0.02
C PRO A 103 -14.88 0.10 1.26
N ALA A 104 -14.04 -0.58 2.04
CA ALA A 104 -13.43 -0.02 3.25
C ALA A 104 -12.40 1.08 2.91
N MET A 105 -11.67 0.92 1.80
CA MET A 105 -10.75 1.94 1.28
C MET A 105 -11.48 3.21 0.87
N ILE A 106 -12.63 3.09 0.21
CA ILE A 106 -13.47 4.24 -0.15
C ILE A 106 -13.96 4.96 1.12
N ALA A 107 -14.50 4.22 2.09
CA ALA A 107 -14.96 4.81 3.35
C ALA A 107 -13.83 5.48 4.15
N TYR A 108 -12.63 4.90 4.13
CA TYR A 108 -11.44 5.51 4.75
C TYR A 108 -11.06 6.81 4.04
N ALA A 109 -11.04 6.79 2.71
CA ALA A 109 -10.74 7.96 1.91
C ALA A 109 -11.76 9.10 2.14
N GLU A 110 -13.06 8.78 2.21
CA GLU A 110 -14.10 9.75 2.56
C GLU A 110 -13.85 10.41 3.93
N ALA A 111 -13.41 9.62 4.92
CA ALA A 111 -13.17 10.13 6.26
C ALA A 111 -12.01 11.13 6.35
N ILE A 112 -11.05 11.08 5.43
CA ILE A 112 -9.88 11.99 5.41
C ILE A 112 -9.95 13.06 4.32
N ALA A 113 -10.87 12.92 3.36
CA ALA A 113 -10.91 13.74 2.14
C ALA A 113 -10.97 15.23 2.42
N ASP A 114 -11.93 15.67 3.23
CA ASP A 114 -12.20 17.11 3.44
C ASP A 114 -11.03 17.89 4.06
N LYS A 115 -10.22 17.22 4.89
CA LYS A 115 -9.16 17.87 5.65
C LYS A 115 -7.77 17.66 5.07
N HIS A 116 -7.57 16.53 4.41
CA HIS A 116 -6.24 16.05 4.06
C HIS A 116 -6.06 15.78 2.57
N CYS A 117 -7.09 15.95 1.75
CA CYS A 117 -7.01 15.66 0.33
C CYS A 117 -7.51 16.80 -0.53
N TYR A 118 -7.21 16.71 -1.82
CA TYR A 118 -7.74 17.58 -2.87
C TYR A 118 -7.94 16.79 -4.15
N GLU A 119 -8.87 17.23 -5.00
CA GLU A 119 -9.15 16.58 -6.27
C GLU A 119 -8.34 17.20 -7.41
N LEU A 120 -7.88 16.34 -8.31
CA LEU A 120 -7.39 16.64 -9.65
C LEU A 120 -8.26 15.88 -10.67
N ASP A 121 -8.08 16.18 -11.94
CA ASP A 121 -8.76 15.44 -13.01
C ASP A 121 -8.43 13.95 -12.98
N SER A 122 -7.21 13.59 -12.55
CA SER A 122 -6.71 12.22 -12.40
C SER A 122 -7.16 11.49 -11.15
N GLY A 123 -7.72 12.17 -10.13
CA GLY A 123 -8.18 11.50 -8.91
C GLY A 123 -8.19 12.36 -7.66
N LEU A 124 -8.26 11.67 -6.50
CA LEU A 124 -8.13 12.26 -5.18
C LEU A 124 -6.70 12.10 -4.69
N TYR A 125 -6.07 13.18 -4.26
CA TYR A 125 -4.68 13.21 -3.80
C TYR A 125 -4.57 13.65 -2.35
N PHE A 126 -3.68 13.00 -1.61
CA PHE A 126 -3.34 13.37 -0.24
C PHE A 126 -2.39 14.57 -0.26
N ASP A 127 -2.71 15.61 0.49
CA ASP A 127 -1.89 16.80 0.71
C ASP A 127 -0.96 16.55 1.89
N THR A 128 0.30 16.24 1.61
CA THR A 128 1.30 15.89 2.62
C THR A 128 1.63 17.01 3.58
N ALA A 129 1.37 18.27 3.20
CA ALA A 129 1.54 19.43 4.08
C ALA A 129 0.51 19.50 5.22
N THR A 130 -0.57 18.72 5.15
CA THR A 130 -1.62 18.70 6.17
C THR A 130 -1.32 17.83 7.38
N VAL A 131 -0.23 17.06 7.35
CA VAL A 131 0.22 16.23 8.47
C VAL A 131 1.60 16.66 8.94
N ALA A 132 1.79 16.65 10.26
CA ALA A 132 3.08 17.03 10.82
C ALA A 132 4.15 15.97 10.51
N ASP A 133 5.38 16.41 10.31
CA ASP A 133 6.57 15.57 10.14
C ASP A 133 6.46 14.48 9.05
N TYR A 134 5.74 14.78 7.96
CA TYR A 134 5.73 13.90 6.80
C TYR A 134 7.16 13.53 6.39
N GLY A 135 7.37 12.25 6.05
CA GLY A 135 8.68 11.76 5.62
C GLY A 135 9.65 11.41 6.75
N ARG A 136 9.26 11.50 8.03
CA ARG A 136 10.16 11.21 9.17
C ARG A 136 10.80 9.82 9.16
N LEU A 137 10.21 8.83 8.48
CA LEU A 137 10.79 7.50 8.31
C LEU A 137 11.79 7.44 7.16
N ALA A 138 11.67 8.31 6.18
CA ALA A 138 12.60 8.39 5.07
C ALA A 138 13.94 8.94 5.55
N ARG A 139 15.05 8.30 5.13
CA ARG A 139 16.40 8.79 5.46
C ARG A 139 16.91 9.83 4.48
N ALA A 140 16.41 9.79 3.26
CA ALA A 140 16.67 10.80 2.26
C ALA A 140 15.69 11.96 2.47
N VAL A 141 16.05 12.91 3.32
CA VAL A 141 15.52 14.26 3.21
C VAL A 141 16.17 14.84 1.95
N THR A 142 15.62 14.53 0.80
CA THR A 142 16.03 15.17 -0.44
C THR A 142 15.38 16.54 -0.43
N GLU A 143 16.14 17.55 -0.01
CA GLU A 143 15.85 18.95 -0.36
C GLU A 143 15.80 19.12 -1.90
N ASP A 144 16.38 18.20 -2.62
CA ASP A 144 16.38 18.09 -4.08
C ASP A 144 15.72 16.75 -4.47
N GLY A 145 14.40 16.76 -4.61
CA GLY A 145 13.60 15.62 -5.05
C GLY A 145 13.82 15.21 -6.53
N GLU A 146 15.05 15.07 -6.95
CA GLU A 146 15.45 14.54 -8.26
C GLU A 146 15.64 13.02 -8.24
N GLY A 147 14.61 12.28 -7.99
CA GLY A 147 14.76 10.84 -8.08
C GLY A 147 13.44 10.10 -8.17
N ARG A 148 13.02 9.74 -9.36
CA ARG A 148 11.92 8.81 -9.66
C ARG A 148 10.49 9.34 -9.54
N ILE A 149 10.27 10.65 -9.40
CA ILE A 149 8.92 11.21 -9.32
C ILE A 149 8.58 11.83 -10.67
N GLU A 150 7.88 11.11 -11.54
CA GLU A 150 7.16 11.75 -12.64
C GLU A 150 6.11 12.67 -12.03
N GLN A 151 6.18 13.94 -12.38
CA GLN A 151 5.26 14.93 -11.85
C GLN A 151 3.89 14.76 -12.51
N VAL A 152 2.92 14.30 -11.73
CA VAL A 152 1.51 14.44 -12.14
C VAL A 152 1.19 15.93 -12.12
N GLU A 153 0.72 16.45 -13.26
CA GLU A 153 0.38 17.84 -13.42
C GLU A 153 -0.73 18.25 -12.41
N GLY A 154 -0.51 19.36 -11.72
CA GLY A 154 -1.46 19.90 -10.74
C GLY A 154 -1.23 19.46 -9.29
N LYS A 155 -0.28 18.58 -8.99
CA LYS A 155 0.09 18.30 -7.59
C LYS A 155 0.56 19.58 -6.88
N ARG A 156 0.12 19.77 -5.63
CA ARG A 156 0.53 20.91 -4.80
C ARG A 156 1.97 20.78 -4.33
N HIS A 157 2.36 19.54 -3.96
CA HIS A 157 3.71 19.18 -3.55
C HIS A 157 4.14 17.92 -4.29
N ALA A 158 5.42 17.80 -4.59
CA ALA A 158 5.96 16.62 -5.29
C ALA A 158 5.69 15.31 -4.52
N ALA A 159 5.67 15.38 -3.20
CA ALA A 159 5.44 14.23 -2.32
C ALA A 159 3.97 13.83 -2.16
N ASP A 160 3.02 14.63 -2.66
CA ASP A 160 1.61 14.28 -2.60
C ASP A 160 1.34 13.03 -3.40
N PHE A 161 0.42 12.19 -2.94
CA PHE A 161 0.20 10.87 -3.51
C PHE A 161 -1.30 10.56 -3.68
N ALA A 162 -1.61 9.69 -4.63
CA ALA A 162 -2.98 9.33 -4.93
C ALA A 162 -3.60 8.49 -3.81
N ILE A 163 -4.80 8.88 -3.40
CA ILE A 163 -5.72 8.09 -2.56
C ILE A 163 -6.69 7.32 -3.44
N TRP A 164 -7.17 7.96 -4.51
CA TRP A 164 -8.02 7.34 -5.51
C TRP A 164 -7.62 7.80 -6.90
N ARG A 165 -7.44 6.87 -7.82
CA ARG A 165 -7.06 7.14 -9.21
C ARG A 165 -8.24 6.93 -10.12
N LYS A 166 -8.67 7.99 -10.80
CA LYS A 166 -9.74 7.90 -11.80
C LYS A 166 -9.29 7.14 -13.03
N THR A 167 -10.19 6.37 -13.61
CA THR A 167 -10.00 5.86 -14.96
C THR A 167 -10.09 7.03 -15.94
N PRO A 168 -9.10 7.23 -16.82
CA PRO A 168 -9.11 8.32 -17.78
C PRO A 168 -10.33 8.26 -18.70
N PRO A 169 -10.88 9.41 -19.14
CA PRO A 169 -11.99 9.44 -20.06
C PRO A 169 -11.71 8.68 -21.36
N GLY A 170 -12.59 7.74 -21.70
CA GLY A 170 -12.44 6.91 -22.90
C GLY A 170 -11.63 5.64 -22.74
N GLU A 171 -11.03 5.43 -21.57
CA GLU A 171 -10.41 4.17 -21.19
C GLU A 171 -11.41 3.27 -20.44
N THR A 172 -11.15 1.98 -20.48
CA THR A 172 -11.86 0.96 -19.69
C THR A 172 -10.83 0.09 -19.00
N ARG A 173 -10.92 -0.02 -17.67
CA ARG A 173 -10.08 -0.91 -16.89
C ARG A 173 -10.87 -2.13 -16.45
N GLN A 174 -10.23 -3.28 -16.34
CA GLN A 174 -10.88 -4.49 -15.85
C GLN A 174 -11.15 -4.41 -14.34
N MET A 175 -10.28 -3.70 -13.59
CA MET A 175 -10.42 -3.44 -12.17
C MET A 175 -10.70 -1.95 -11.95
N GLU A 176 -11.97 -1.61 -11.88
CA GLU A 176 -12.42 -0.27 -11.53
C GLU A 176 -13.72 -0.35 -10.70
N TRP A 177 -13.87 0.58 -9.79
CA TRP A 177 -15.00 0.68 -8.89
C TRP A 177 -15.58 2.09 -8.90
N ASP A 178 -16.88 2.18 -8.63
CA ASP A 178 -17.52 3.48 -8.42
C ASP A 178 -17.09 4.08 -7.09
N SER A 179 -16.82 5.37 -7.07
CA SER A 179 -16.48 6.12 -5.87
C SER A 179 -17.05 7.54 -5.93
N PRO A 180 -17.07 8.30 -4.80
CA PRO A 180 -17.47 9.71 -4.81
C PRO A 180 -16.65 10.58 -5.77
N TRP A 181 -15.44 10.17 -6.08
CA TRP A 181 -14.51 10.89 -6.97
C TRP A 181 -14.56 10.39 -8.42
N GLY A 182 -15.44 9.45 -8.72
CA GLY A 182 -15.60 8.84 -10.03
C GLY A 182 -15.10 7.40 -10.09
N LYS A 183 -15.29 6.76 -11.25
CA LYS A 183 -14.80 5.40 -11.48
C LYS A 183 -13.27 5.36 -11.47
N GLY A 184 -12.71 4.31 -10.83
CA GLY A 184 -11.28 4.17 -10.72
C GLY A 184 -10.85 3.08 -9.76
N ALA A 185 -9.66 3.21 -9.20
CA ALA A 185 -9.05 2.26 -8.29
C ALA A 185 -8.36 2.97 -7.12
N PRO A 186 -8.19 2.30 -5.96
CA PRO A 186 -7.48 2.87 -4.83
C PRO A 186 -6.00 3.12 -5.16
N GLY A 187 -5.42 4.11 -4.47
CA GLY A 187 -3.98 4.33 -4.48
C GLY A 187 -3.26 3.23 -3.68
N TRP A 188 -2.06 2.89 -4.09
CA TRP A 188 -1.28 1.77 -3.55
C TRP A 188 -1.06 1.81 -2.03
N HIS A 189 -0.87 3.00 -1.46
CA HIS A 189 -0.56 3.15 -0.03
C HIS A 189 -1.80 2.97 0.87
N LEU A 190 -2.98 3.24 0.31
CA LEU A 190 -4.25 3.13 1.02
C LEU A 190 -4.58 1.69 1.41
N GLU A 191 -4.19 0.74 0.59
CA GLU A 191 -4.43 -0.68 0.80
C GLU A 191 -3.89 -1.16 2.15
N CYS A 192 -2.58 -0.95 2.39
CA CYS A 192 -1.94 -1.39 3.63
C CYS A 192 -2.48 -0.66 4.86
N SER A 193 -2.76 0.64 4.76
CA SER A 193 -3.35 1.42 5.86
C SER A 193 -4.72 0.89 6.27
N VAL A 194 -5.59 0.60 5.30
CA VAL A 194 -6.94 0.11 5.55
C VAL A 194 -6.93 -1.32 6.05
N MET A 195 -6.26 -2.22 5.37
CA MET A 195 -6.23 -3.64 5.72
C MET A 195 -5.61 -3.90 7.09
N SER A 196 -4.51 -3.20 7.42
CA SER A 196 -3.90 -3.32 8.74
C SER A 196 -4.83 -2.81 9.85
N ARG A 197 -5.50 -1.69 9.64
CA ARG A 197 -6.46 -1.14 10.59
C ARG A 197 -7.65 -2.07 10.83
N GLU A 198 -8.24 -2.61 9.76
CA GLU A 198 -9.40 -3.50 9.85
C GLU A 198 -9.07 -4.81 10.59
N LEU A 199 -7.88 -5.36 10.36
CA LEU A 199 -7.50 -6.67 10.89
C LEU A 199 -6.77 -6.62 12.24
N LEU A 200 -6.04 -5.55 12.52
CA LEU A 200 -5.19 -5.43 13.71
C LEU A 200 -5.62 -4.31 14.66
N GLY A 201 -6.43 -3.35 14.17
CA GLY A 201 -6.70 -2.11 14.91
C GLY A 201 -5.52 -1.15 14.91
N LEU A 202 -5.67 -0.01 15.56
CA LEU A 202 -4.62 1.01 15.72
C LEU A 202 -4.43 1.32 17.22
N PRO A 203 -3.17 1.49 17.67
CA PRO A 203 -1.94 1.13 16.97
C PRO A 203 -1.69 -0.38 17.02
N PHE A 204 -1.10 -0.94 15.97
CA PHE A 204 -0.59 -2.30 16.02
C PHE A 204 0.94 -2.30 16.31
N ASP A 205 1.51 -3.47 16.60
CA ASP A 205 2.86 -3.49 17.17
C ASP A 205 3.95 -3.29 16.13
N ILE A 206 3.96 -4.07 15.04
CA ILE A 206 5.09 -4.11 14.11
C ILE A 206 4.59 -4.11 12.66
N HIS A 207 5.13 -3.20 11.84
CA HIS A 207 4.98 -3.19 10.40
C HIS A 207 6.30 -3.53 9.72
N THR A 208 6.27 -4.45 8.75
CA THR A 208 7.46 -4.86 8.01
C THR A 208 7.25 -4.72 6.52
N GLY A 209 8.29 -4.35 5.79
CA GLY A 209 8.29 -4.26 4.33
C GLY A 209 9.67 -4.48 3.74
N GLY A 210 9.79 -4.34 2.43
CA GLY A 210 11.09 -4.24 1.77
C GLY A 210 11.75 -2.89 2.08
N ILE A 211 13.06 -2.81 1.91
CA ILE A 211 13.80 -1.55 2.14
C ILE A 211 13.28 -0.38 1.28
N ASP A 212 12.73 -0.70 0.11
CA ASP A 212 12.17 0.30 -0.80
C ASP A 212 10.91 0.98 -0.25
N HIS A 213 10.18 0.30 0.66
CA HIS A 213 8.98 0.86 1.29
C HIS A 213 9.30 2.00 2.27
N ARG A 214 10.50 2.01 2.83
CA ARG A 214 10.91 3.01 3.83
C ARG A 214 10.89 4.44 3.29
N GLU A 215 11.21 4.64 2.02
CA GLU A 215 11.36 5.98 1.45
C GLU A 215 10.02 6.59 0.99
N ILE A 216 9.06 5.76 0.56
CA ILE A 216 7.81 6.23 -0.05
C ILE A 216 6.59 5.58 0.62
N HIS A 217 6.50 4.25 0.61
CA HIS A 217 5.28 3.53 0.99
C HIS A 217 4.95 3.70 2.48
N HIS A 218 5.88 3.42 3.37
CA HIS A 218 5.68 3.56 4.82
C HIS A 218 5.44 5.02 5.27
N PRO A 219 6.15 6.04 4.74
CA PRO A 219 5.81 7.43 5.04
C PRO A 219 4.39 7.82 4.64
N ASN A 220 3.88 7.30 3.53
CA ASN A 220 2.53 7.55 3.06
C ASN A 220 1.48 6.84 3.93
N GLU A 221 1.71 5.59 4.33
CA GLU A 221 0.86 4.90 5.30
C GLU A 221 0.83 5.64 6.65
N LEU A 222 1.98 6.11 7.11
CA LEU A 222 2.08 6.89 8.34
C LEU A 222 1.23 8.16 8.26
N ALA A 223 1.32 8.90 7.15
CA ALA A 223 0.54 10.11 6.93
C ALA A 223 -0.97 9.82 6.90
N GLN A 224 -1.39 8.75 6.25
CA GLN A 224 -2.79 8.30 6.22
C GLN A 224 -3.29 7.93 7.63
N ASN A 225 -2.49 7.21 8.42
CA ASN A 225 -2.85 6.86 9.80
C ASN A 225 -2.93 8.10 10.70
N GLN A 226 -2.04 9.08 10.50
CA GLN A 226 -2.10 10.38 11.15
C GLN A 226 -3.41 11.12 10.83
N ALA A 227 -3.78 11.16 9.56
CA ALA A 227 -5.00 11.81 9.09
C ALA A 227 -6.26 11.19 9.68
N ILE A 228 -6.38 9.87 9.63
CA ILE A 228 -7.59 9.16 10.11
C ILE A 228 -7.72 9.16 11.63
N SER A 229 -6.61 9.19 12.37
CA SER A 229 -6.66 9.26 13.83
C SER A 229 -7.09 10.65 14.33
N GLY A 230 -6.98 11.66 13.48
CA GLY A 230 -7.24 13.06 13.86
C GLY A 230 -6.27 13.60 14.90
N CYS A 231 -5.18 12.90 15.17
CA CYS A 231 -4.18 13.27 16.15
C CYS A 231 -3.07 14.10 15.50
N GLY A 232 -2.99 15.37 15.86
CA GLY A 232 -1.95 16.28 15.37
C GLY A 232 -0.62 16.20 16.16
N SER A 233 -0.52 15.34 17.17
CA SER A 233 0.66 15.23 18.02
C SER A 233 1.44 13.94 17.73
N LEU A 234 2.76 14.07 17.62
CA LEU A 234 3.68 12.92 17.50
C LEU A 234 3.66 11.99 18.70
N ASP A 235 3.21 12.48 19.87
CA ASP A 235 3.10 11.70 21.11
C ASP A 235 1.83 10.84 21.15
N CYS A 236 0.94 10.99 20.18
CA CYS A 236 -0.28 10.19 20.09
C CYS A 236 0.04 8.77 19.60
N ALA A 237 -0.28 7.77 20.41
CA ALA A 237 0.05 6.37 20.11
C ALA A 237 -0.58 5.87 18.80
N ASP A 238 -1.76 6.36 18.45
CA ASP A 238 -2.55 5.90 17.31
C ASP A 238 -2.12 6.54 15.99
N HIS A 239 -1.36 7.60 16.06
CA HIS A 239 -1.04 8.43 14.93
C HIS A 239 -0.10 7.78 13.91
N SER A 240 0.69 6.83 14.32
CA SER A 240 1.66 6.19 13.43
C SER A 240 1.13 4.93 12.74
N GLY A 241 -0.01 4.41 13.17
CA GLY A 241 -0.48 3.09 12.76
C GLY A 241 0.29 1.97 13.44
N ALA A 242 1.56 1.77 13.13
CA ALA A 242 2.43 0.80 13.80
C ALA A 242 3.36 1.47 14.82
N ARG A 243 3.66 0.75 15.91
CA ARG A 243 4.65 1.19 16.92
C ARG A 243 6.08 1.06 16.42
N ILE A 244 6.36 0.03 15.60
CA ILE A 244 7.69 -0.29 15.08
C ILE A 244 7.57 -0.52 13.57
N TRP A 245 8.39 0.19 12.81
CA TRP A 245 8.50 0.08 11.35
C TRP A 245 9.84 -0.56 10.99
N LEU A 246 9.82 -1.67 10.22
CA LEU A 246 10.99 -2.48 9.86
C LEU A 246 11.06 -2.75 8.37
#